data_1c95bd304e04fc92352bdd5230d41951
#
_entry.id   1c95bd304e04fc92352bdd5230d41951
#
_cell.length_a   1.000
_cell.length_b   1.000
_cell.length_c   1.000
_cell.angle_alpha   90.00
_cell.angle_beta   90.00
_cell.angle_gamma   90.00
#
_symmetry.space_group_name_H-M   'P 1'
#
loop_
_entity.id
_entity.type
_entity.pdbx_description
1 polymer ?
#
loop_
_entity_poly.entity_id
_entity_poly.type
_entity_poly.pdbx_seq_one_letter_code
_entity_poly.pdbx_strand_id
1 'polypeptide(L)'
;NDQINAARDVTKSNTMTTDTFRSADLGALGYMVSGKPMFYRGTARKHTTDSEFDVSKLDKLPAVNVVYSYANATRTAIDAFAAAGDVGIVHAGTGNGSLSTPVKAALTEARKKGMIVVRSSRTGTGITARNGEANDDELDFVAADNLSPQKARILLMLGLTKTHDTKALQRMFMMY
;
A
#
# COMPACT_ATOMS: atom_id res chain seq x y z
N ASN A 1 -2.34 13.53 -21.12
CA ASN A 1 -1.74 14.73 -20.52
C ASN A 1 -0.20 14.75 -20.60
N ASP A 2 0.37 13.85 -21.39
CA ASP A 2 1.81 13.75 -21.66
C ASP A 2 2.75 13.71 -20.45
N GLN A 3 2.24 13.41 -19.26
CA GLN A 3 3.03 13.30 -18.05
C GLN A 3 3.72 11.95 -17.95
N ILE A 4 4.97 11.96 -17.50
CA ILE A 4 5.73 10.79 -17.10
C ILE A 4 5.66 10.73 -15.57
N ASN A 5 5.04 9.69 -15.05
CA ASN A 5 4.77 9.55 -13.62
C ASN A 5 5.52 8.36 -13.01
N ALA A 6 5.91 8.47 -11.74
CA ALA A 6 6.39 7.33 -10.98
C ALA A 6 5.23 6.33 -10.73
N ALA A 7 5.50 5.04 -10.91
CA ALA A 7 4.49 3.99 -10.69
C ALA A 7 3.98 3.96 -9.25
N ARG A 8 4.82 4.31 -8.27
CA ARG A 8 4.45 4.43 -6.87
C ARG A 8 3.36 5.49 -6.65
N ASP A 9 3.45 6.63 -7.36
CA ASP A 9 2.68 7.83 -7.03
C ASP A 9 1.44 7.99 -7.91
N VAL A 10 1.51 7.55 -9.19
CA VAL A 10 0.42 7.76 -10.15
C VAL A 10 -0.84 7.02 -9.76
N THR A 11 -1.98 7.69 -9.87
CA THR A 11 -3.29 7.08 -9.68
C THR A 11 -4.29 7.58 -10.71
N LYS A 12 -5.29 6.75 -11.00
CA LYS A 12 -6.45 7.19 -11.78
C LYS A 12 -7.36 8.01 -10.88
N SER A 13 -7.36 9.32 -11.06
CA SER A 13 -8.06 10.28 -10.20
C SER A 13 -9.51 10.57 -10.61
N ASN A 14 -9.90 10.15 -11.82
CA ASN A 14 -11.23 10.41 -12.37
C ASN A 14 -11.67 9.25 -13.27
N THR A 15 -12.96 9.00 -13.35
CA THR A 15 -13.54 7.91 -14.16
C THR A 15 -13.74 8.28 -15.64
N MET A 16 -13.79 9.57 -15.97
CA MET A 16 -14.23 10.04 -17.29
C MET A 16 -13.19 10.87 -18.06
N THR A 17 -12.43 11.74 -17.35
CA THR A 17 -11.51 12.67 -18.02
C THR A 17 -10.29 11.98 -18.61
N THR A 18 -9.79 12.46 -19.74
CA THR A 18 -8.61 11.89 -20.41
C THR A 18 -7.30 12.17 -19.67
N ASP A 19 -7.26 13.24 -18.86
CA ASP A 19 -6.12 13.63 -18.03
C ASP A 19 -6.15 13.00 -16.62
N THR A 20 -6.70 11.82 -16.51
CA THR A 20 -7.09 11.18 -15.24
C THR A 20 -5.92 10.59 -14.45
N PHE A 21 -4.81 10.21 -15.10
CA PHE A 21 -3.65 9.66 -14.41
C PHE A 21 -2.76 10.78 -13.88
N ARG A 22 -2.67 10.88 -12.56
CA ARG A 22 -1.97 11.98 -11.87
C ARG A 22 -1.18 11.49 -10.66
N SER A 23 -0.07 12.16 -10.40
CA SER A 23 0.70 12.06 -9.14
C SER A 23 0.41 13.31 -8.31
N ALA A 24 -0.71 13.29 -7.56
CA ALA A 24 -1.27 14.49 -6.94
C ALA A 24 -0.31 15.13 -5.92
N ASP A 25 0.34 14.31 -5.07
CA ASP A 25 1.19 14.83 -3.98
C ASP A 25 2.60 15.21 -4.46
N LEU A 26 3.21 14.38 -5.32
CA LEU A 26 4.62 14.53 -5.69
C LEU A 26 4.82 15.04 -7.12
N GLY A 27 3.78 15.04 -7.95
CA GLY A 27 3.79 15.52 -9.32
C GLY A 27 4.50 14.58 -10.31
N ALA A 28 4.48 14.96 -11.59
CA ALA A 28 5.11 14.20 -12.66
C ALA A 28 6.65 14.23 -12.58
N LEU A 29 7.30 13.18 -13.02
CA LEU A 29 8.76 13.12 -13.18
C LEU A 29 9.23 13.88 -14.40
N GLY A 30 8.40 13.97 -15.44
CA GLY A 30 8.71 14.60 -16.69
C GLY A 30 7.50 14.66 -17.61
N TYR A 31 7.77 14.98 -18.86
CA TYR A 31 6.74 15.12 -19.91
C TYR A 31 7.21 14.55 -21.24
N MET A 32 6.27 14.12 -22.05
CA MET A 32 6.51 13.84 -23.46
C MET A 32 6.47 15.16 -24.23
N VAL A 33 7.57 15.56 -24.84
CA VAL A 33 7.70 16.80 -25.61
C VAL A 33 8.08 16.44 -27.05
N SER A 34 7.20 16.74 -28.01
CA SER A 34 7.41 16.38 -29.43
C SER A 34 7.79 14.91 -29.64
N GLY A 35 7.12 14.00 -28.92
CA GLY A 35 7.34 12.55 -29.00
C GLY A 35 8.59 12.04 -28.27
N LYS A 36 9.30 12.89 -27.52
CA LYS A 36 10.50 12.52 -26.76
C LYS A 36 10.27 12.69 -25.25
N PRO A 37 10.76 11.73 -24.42
CA PRO A 37 10.67 11.87 -22.98
C PRO A 37 11.67 12.92 -22.47
N MET A 38 11.15 13.87 -21.70
CA MET A 38 11.96 14.89 -20.99
C MET A 38 11.75 14.74 -19.50
N PHE A 39 12.78 14.30 -18.79
CA PHE A 39 12.76 14.14 -17.33
C PHE A 39 13.32 15.40 -16.65
N TYR A 40 12.60 15.87 -15.62
CA TYR A 40 13.00 16.99 -14.78
C TYR A 40 13.32 16.57 -13.36
N ARG A 41 12.89 15.36 -12.98
CA ARG A 41 13.12 14.76 -11.65
C ARG A 41 13.30 13.25 -11.77
N GLY A 42 13.99 12.65 -10.79
CA GLY A 42 14.04 11.21 -10.59
C GLY A 42 13.22 10.77 -9.37
N THR A 43 13.04 9.48 -9.21
CA THR A 43 12.51 8.91 -7.98
C THR A 43 13.65 8.62 -6.99
N ALA A 44 13.43 8.92 -5.70
CA ALA A 44 14.36 8.55 -4.63
C ALA A 44 14.15 7.11 -4.13
N ARG A 45 13.10 6.45 -4.58
CA ARG A 45 12.75 5.07 -4.19
C ARG A 45 13.46 4.06 -5.09
N LYS A 46 13.78 2.90 -4.56
CA LYS A 46 14.27 1.76 -5.37
C LYS A 46 13.20 1.31 -6.35
N HIS A 47 13.61 0.95 -7.56
CA HIS A 47 12.69 0.48 -8.59
C HIS A 47 13.40 -0.40 -9.63
N THR A 48 12.66 -1.09 -10.46
CA THR A 48 13.11 -1.89 -11.60
C THR A 48 14.28 -2.81 -11.27
N THR A 49 15.45 -2.61 -11.85
CA THR A 49 16.64 -3.45 -11.69
C THR A 49 17.28 -3.40 -10.31
N ASP A 50 17.02 -2.35 -9.53
CA ASP A 50 17.52 -2.20 -8.16
C ASP A 50 16.64 -2.94 -7.13
N SER A 51 15.54 -3.53 -7.59
CA SER A 51 14.63 -4.30 -6.75
C SER A 51 15.22 -5.69 -6.45
N GLU A 52 15.03 -6.14 -5.21
CA GLU A 52 15.34 -7.49 -4.75
C GLU A 52 14.28 -8.53 -5.11
N PHE A 53 13.15 -8.08 -5.64
CA PHE A 53 11.99 -8.94 -5.94
C PHE A 53 12.17 -9.61 -7.31
N ASP A 54 12.20 -10.93 -7.31
CA ASP A 54 12.16 -11.77 -8.51
C ASP A 54 10.96 -12.70 -8.42
N VAL A 55 10.01 -12.52 -9.32
CA VAL A 55 8.77 -13.31 -9.40
C VAL A 55 8.82 -14.37 -10.51
N SER A 56 9.91 -14.42 -11.29
CA SER A 56 10.03 -15.29 -12.48
C SER A 56 9.90 -16.78 -12.18
N LYS A 57 10.20 -17.18 -10.95
CA LYS A 57 10.17 -18.58 -10.49
C LYS A 57 9.01 -18.88 -9.53
N LEU A 58 8.05 -17.98 -9.39
CA LEU A 58 6.91 -18.13 -8.49
C LEU A 58 5.67 -18.52 -9.27
N ASP A 59 5.04 -19.62 -8.91
CA ASP A 59 3.75 -20.04 -9.46
C ASP A 59 2.60 -19.15 -8.93
N LYS A 60 2.72 -18.68 -7.69
CA LYS A 60 1.75 -17.82 -7.04
C LYS A 60 2.40 -16.88 -6.02
N LEU A 61 1.77 -15.74 -5.81
CA LEU A 61 2.13 -14.82 -4.73
C LEU A 61 1.36 -15.15 -3.44
N PRO A 62 1.87 -14.76 -2.26
CA PRO A 62 1.16 -14.87 -0.98
C PRO A 62 -0.23 -14.22 -1.05
N ALA A 63 -1.22 -14.84 -0.43
CA ALA A 63 -2.59 -14.33 -0.39
C ALA A 63 -2.67 -13.10 0.52
N VAL A 64 -3.02 -11.95 -0.07
CA VAL A 64 -3.20 -10.67 0.62
C VAL A 64 -4.46 -10.00 0.08
N ASN A 65 -5.35 -9.56 0.95
CA ASN A 65 -6.55 -8.85 0.60
C ASN A 65 -6.59 -7.42 1.15
N VAL A 66 -7.53 -6.60 0.66
CA VAL A 66 -7.75 -5.23 1.10
C VAL A 66 -9.11 -5.15 1.78
N VAL A 67 -9.16 -4.57 2.98
CA VAL A 67 -10.41 -4.25 3.67
C VAL A 67 -10.60 -2.74 3.76
N TYR A 68 -11.74 -2.26 3.28
CA TYR A 68 -12.10 -0.84 3.34
C TYR A 68 -12.85 -0.53 4.63
N SER A 69 -12.46 0.56 5.29
CA SER A 69 -13.24 1.17 6.38
C SER A 69 -14.31 2.12 5.85
N TYR A 70 -15.45 2.08 6.48
CA TYR A 70 -16.61 2.97 6.27
C TYR A 70 -17.35 3.14 7.60
N ALA A 71 -18.34 4.02 7.64
CA ALA A 71 -19.16 4.20 8.85
C ALA A 71 -19.80 2.85 9.25
N ASN A 72 -19.64 2.47 10.51
CA ASN A 72 -20.12 1.20 11.04
C ASN A 72 -19.51 -0.06 10.39
N ALA A 73 -18.26 0.02 9.89
CA ALA A 73 -17.54 -1.16 9.40
C ALA A 73 -17.38 -2.20 10.51
N THR A 74 -17.65 -3.45 10.17
CA THR A 74 -17.57 -4.59 11.08
C THR A 74 -16.29 -5.39 10.86
N ARG A 75 -16.06 -6.37 11.73
CA ARG A 75 -14.92 -7.30 11.63
C ARG A 75 -15.09 -8.39 10.57
N THR A 76 -16.29 -8.57 10.01
CA THR A 76 -16.67 -9.73 9.19
C THR A 76 -15.70 -10.03 8.04
N ALA A 77 -15.29 -9.00 7.28
CA ALA A 77 -14.37 -9.20 6.16
C ALA A 77 -12.97 -9.64 6.62
N ILE A 78 -12.50 -9.08 7.74
CA ILE A 78 -11.19 -9.42 8.32
C ILE A 78 -11.19 -10.89 8.77
N ASP A 79 -12.23 -11.30 9.49
CA ASP A 79 -12.38 -12.66 9.96
C ASP A 79 -12.51 -13.66 8.81
N ALA A 80 -13.22 -13.28 7.74
CA ALA A 80 -13.35 -14.10 6.53
C ALA A 80 -12.01 -14.31 5.81
N PHE A 81 -11.21 -13.27 5.65
CA PHE A 81 -9.88 -13.37 5.05
C PHE A 81 -8.93 -14.21 5.91
N ALA A 82 -8.97 -14.04 7.22
CA ALA A 82 -8.21 -14.88 8.14
C ALA A 82 -8.63 -16.35 8.06
N ALA A 83 -9.92 -16.64 7.98
CA ALA A 83 -10.45 -17.99 7.81
C ALA A 83 -10.11 -18.61 6.44
N ALA A 84 -9.97 -17.79 5.41
CA ALA A 84 -9.55 -18.22 4.07
C ALA A 84 -8.05 -18.55 3.98
N GLY A 85 -7.27 -18.25 5.03
CA GLY A 85 -5.84 -18.52 5.07
C GLY A 85 -4.98 -17.41 4.46
N ASP A 86 -5.50 -16.17 4.37
CA ASP A 86 -4.70 -15.03 3.96
C ASP A 86 -3.55 -14.81 4.95
N VAL A 87 -2.37 -14.50 4.41
CA VAL A 87 -1.16 -14.25 5.20
C VAL A 87 -0.89 -12.76 5.42
N GLY A 88 -1.64 -11.91 4.74
CA GLY A 88 -1.56 -10.46 4.88
C GLY A 88 -2.88 -9.77 4.59
N ILE A 89 -3.07 -8.61 5.19
CA ILE A 89 -4.23 -7.75 4.96
C ILE A 89 -3.81 -6.28 4.91
N VAL A 90 -4.34 -5.54 3.96
CA VAL A 90 -4.17 -4.09 3.87
C VAL A 90 -5.47 -3.42 4.30
N HIS A 91 -5.41 -2.62 5.34
CA HIS A 91 -6.53 -1.82 5.80
C HIS A 91 -6.57 -0.47 5.10
N ALA A 92 -7.60 -0.22 4.32
CA ALA A 92 -7.90 1.06 3.69
C ALA A 92 -8.72 1.93 4.65
N GLY A 93 -8.06 2.59 5.60
CA GLY A 93 -8.67 3.40 6.64
C GLY A 93 -9.16 4.77 6.14
N THR A 94 -9.87 5.47 7.00
CA THR A 94 -10.22 6.88 6.79
C THR A 94 -9.04 7.78 7.16
N GLY A 95 -8.95 8.97 6.56
CA GLY A 95 -7.89 9.94 6.87
C GLY A 95 -6.50 9.30 6.85
N ASN A 96 -5.71 9.46 7.88
CA ASN A 96 -4.37 8.87 8.05
C ASN A 96 -4.41 7.37 8.42
N GLY A 97 -5.33 6.60 7.84
CA GLY A 97 -5.46 5.17 8.12
C GLY A 97 -6.11 4.85 9.47
N SER A 98 -7.04 5.70 9.95
CA SER A 98 -7.73 5.53 11.23
C SER A 98 -8.49 4.21 11.32
N LEU A 99 -8.51 3.65 12.52
CA LEU A 99 -9.12 2.35 12.86
C LEU A 99 -10.31 2.56 13.79
N SER A 100 -11.49 2.11 13.40
CA SER A 100 -12.62 2.00 14.34
C SER A 100 -12.36 0.88 15.37
N THR A 101 -12.97 0.98 16.54
CA THR A 101 -12.75 0.00 17.64
C THR A 101 -12.91 -1.46 17.18
N PRO A 102 -14.02 -1.86 16.51
CA PRO A 102 -14.19 -3.26 16.09
C PRO A 102 -13.17 -3.70 15.03
N VAL A 103 -12.78 -2.80 14.12
CA VAL A 103 -11.78 -3.07 13.08
C VAL A 103 -10.39 -3.23 13.72
N LYS A 104 -10.01 -2.33 14.64
CA LYS A 104 -8.75 -2.41 15.39
C LYS A 104 -8.62 -3.74 16.13
N ALA A 105 -9.67 -4.13 16.85
CA ALA A 105 -9.69 -5.40 17.60
C ALA A 105 -9.47 -6.60 16.65
N ALA A 106 -10.20 -6.66 15.54
CA ALA A 106 -10.10 -7.76 14.59
C ALA A 106 -8.71 -7.84 13.93
N LEU A 107 -8.15 -6.70 13.49
CA LEU A 107 -6.80 -6.65 12.90
C LEU A 107 -5.72 -7.04 13.91
N THR A 108 -5.87 -6.63 15.18
CA THR A 108 -4.95 -7.02 16.26
C THR A 108 -5.00 -8.53 16.51
N GLU A 109 -6.20 -9.13 16.52
CA GLU A 109 -6.36 -10.58 16.64
C GLU A 109 -5.76 -11.32 15.45
N ALA A 110 -5.99 -10.83 14.22
CA ALA A 110 -5.41 -11.39 13.00
C ALA A 110 -3.88 -11.34 13.05
N ARG A 111 -3.30 -10.20 13.51
CA ARG A 111 -1.85 -10.07 13.66
C ARG A 111 -1.29 -11.06 14.68
N LYS A 112 -1.94 -11.24 15.81
CA LYS A 112 -1.55 -12.24 16.84
C LYS A 112 -1.56 -13.68 16.31
N LYS A 113 -2.36 -13.97 15.30
CA LYS A 113 -2.41 -15.25 14.59
C LYS A 113 -1.39 -15.38 13.46
N GLY A 114 -0.53 -14.37 13.27
CA GLY A 114 0.56 -14.39 12.27
C GLY A 114 0.29 -13.63 11.00
N MET A 115 -0.94 -13.12 10.74
CA MET A 115 -1.24 -12.33 9.57
C MET A 115 -0.51 -10.97 9.63
N ILE A 116 0.12 -10.56 8.54
CA ILE A 116 0.74 -9.23 8.46
C ILE A 116 -0.33 -8.19 8.15
N VAL A 117 -0.36 -7.12 8.94
CA VAL A 117 -1.31 -6.02 8.80
C VAL A 117 -0.57 -4.77 8.30
N VAL A 118 -1.06 -4.20 7.19
CA VAL A 118 -0.60 -2.91 6.66
C VAL A 118 -1.72 -1.89 6.81
N ARG A 119 -1.45 -0.77 7.48
CA ARG A 119 -2.34 0.40 7.50
C ARG A 119 -2.07 1.28 6.28
N SER A 120 -3.12 1.56 5.52
CA SER A 120 -3.14 2.49 4.39
C SER A 120 -4.38 3.36 4.47
N SER A 121 -4.56 4.27 3.54
CA SER A 121 -5.70 5.18 3.48
C SER A 121 -6.53 4.99 2.21
N ARG A 122 -7.84 5.12 2.33
CA ARG A 122 -8.76 5.18 1.19
C ARG A 122 -8.89 6.58 0.57
N THR A 123 -8.16 7.56 1.12
CA THR A 123 -8.29 8.98 0.72
C THR A 123 -7.78 9.24 -0.69
N GLY A 124 -6.85 8.43 -1.20
CA GLY A 124 -6.33 8.56 -2.56
C GLY A 124 -5.10 9.46 -2.70
N THR A 125 -4.85 10.33 -1.74
CA THR A 125 -3.67 11.20 -1.61
C THR A 125 -3.24 11.28 -0.15
N GLY A 126 -2.04 11.79 0.11
CA GLY A 126 -1.47 11.94 1.44
C GLY A 126 -0.72 10.70 1.92
N ILE A 127 -0.24 10.79 3.13
CA ILE A 127 0.67 9.81 3.76
C ILE A 127 -0.04 9.14 4.93
N THR A 128 -0.01 7.82 4.98
CA THR A 128 -0.32 7.07 6.20
C THR A 128 0.93 7.01 7.06
N ALA A 129 1.04 7.99 7.95
CA ALA A 129 2.21 8.12 8.82
C ALA A 129 2.27 7.00 9.86
N ARG A 130 3.47 6.43 10.05
CA ARG A 130 3.73 5.47 11.11
C ARG A 130 3.52 6.12 12.48
N ASN A 131 2.82 5.42 13.36
CA ASN A 131 2.45 5.88 14.71
C ASN A 131 1.63 7.18 14.73
N GLY A 132 0.94 7.52 13.62
CA GLY A 132 0.11 8.71 13.53
C GLY A 132 -1.25 8.54 14.23
N GLU A 133 -2.15 7.77 13.61
CA GLU A 133 -3.51 7.52 14.13
C GLU A 133 -3.61 6.26 15.01
N ALA A 134 -2.61 5.42 14.94
CA ALA A 134 -2.51 4.21 15.75
C ALA A 134 -1.05 4.01 16.12
N ASN A 135 -0.78 3.42 17.27
CA ASN A 135 0.57 3.03 17.63
C ASN A 135 0.94 1.72 16.91
N ASP A 136 1.51 1.86 15.71
CA ASP A 136 1.89 0.74 14.86
C ASP A 136 2.97 -0.13 15.51
N ASP A 137 3.83 0.46 16.36
CA ASP A 137 4.86 -0.26 17.07
C ASP A 137 4.28 -1.23 18.11
N GLU A 138 3.27 -0.80 18.89
CA GLU A 138 2.56 -1.64 19.85
C GLU A 138 1.68 -2.71 19.18
N LEU A 139 1.07 -2.36 18.06
CA LEU A 139 0.17 -3.26 17.32
C LEU A 139 0.93 -4.23 16.41
N ASP A 140 2.23 -4.00 16.22
CA ASP A 140 3.09 -4.72 15.29
C ASP A 140 2.52 -4.68 13.85
N PHE A 141 2.07 -3.48 13.43
CA PHE A 141 1.56 -3.18 12.10
C PHE A 141 2.62 -2.48 11.25
N VAL A 142 2.39 -2.47 9.94
CA VAL A 142 3.17 -1.73 8.94
C VAL A 142 2.35 -0.54 8.47
N ALA A 143 2.97 0.64 8.37
CA ALA A 143 2.36 1.82 7.77
C ALA A 143 2.74 1.92 6.27
N ALA A 144 1.75 2.20 5.43
CA ALA A 144 1.92 2.16 3.97
C ALA A 144 2.63 3.38 3.36
N ASP A 145 2.96 4.40 4.16
CA ASP A 145 3.44 5.67 3.62
C ASP A 145 2.44 6.25 2.59
N ASN A 146 2.87 6.71 1.44
CA ASN A 146 1.98 7.25 0.40
C ASN A 146 1.39 6.18 -0.55
N LEU A 147 1.59 4.89 -0.28
CA LEU A 147 1.00 3.85 -1.11
C LEU A 147 -0.51 3.73 -0.91
N SER A 148 -1.27 3.81 -2.00
CA SER A 148 -2.68 3.45 -1.97
C SER A 148 -2.85 2.00 -1.52
N PRO A 149 -4.03 1.59 -1.00
CA PRO A 149 -4.25 0.23 -0.53
C PRO A 149 -3.94 -0.85 -1.58
N GLN A 150 -4.25 -0.58 -2.84
CA GLN A 150 -4.01 -1.49 -3.96
C GLN A 150 -2.51 -1.68 -4.21
N LYS A 151 -1.73 -0.60 -4.16
CA LYS A 151 -0.27 -0.65 -4.34
C LYS A 151 0.43 -1.23 -3.11
N ALA A 152 -0.03 -0.86 -1.92
CA ALA A 152 0.44 -1.45 -0.66
C ALA A 152 0.25 -2.97 -0.64
N ARG A 153 -0.88 -3.46 -1.17
CA ARG A 153 -1.14 -4.89 -1.34
C ARG A 153 -0.07 -5.56 -2.21
N ILE A 154 0.27 -4.99 -3.34
CA ILE A 154 1.29 -5.55 -4.25
C ILE A 154 2.66 -5.59 -3.56
N LEU A 155 3.07 -4.50 -2.91
CA LEU A 155 4.33 -4.47 -2.18
C LEU A 155 4.36 -5.48 -1.02
N LEU A 156 3.25 -5.63 -0.29
CA LEU A 156 3.14 -6.64 0.76
C LEU A 156 3.26 -8.06 0.20
N MET A 157 2.57 -8.38 -0.91
CA MET A 157 2.70 -9.68 -1.56
C MET A 157 4.15 -9.99 -1.94
N LEU A 158 4.86 -9.01 -2.52
CA LEU A 158 6.28 -9.15 -2.86
C LEU A 158 7.15 -9.29 -1.60
N GLY A 159 6.95 -8.45 -0.60
CA GLY A 159 7.68 -8.49 0.67
C GLY A 159 7.54 -9.84 1.39
N LEU A 160 6.34 -10.41 1.39
CA LEU A 160 6.05 -11.71 1.99
C LEU A 160 6.73 -12.90 1.27
N THR A 161 7.23 -12.72 0.06
CA THR A 161 8.12 -13.70 -0.59
C THR A 161 9.52 -13.73 0.04
N LYS A 162 9.89 -12.72 0.82
CA LYS A 162 11.21 -12.54 1.43
C LYS A 162 11.19 -12.70 2.94
N THR A 163 10.17 -12.15 3.62
CA THR A 163 10.14 -12.09 5.08
C THR A 163 8.73 -11.94 5.64
N HIS A 164 8.54 -12.38 6.89
CA HIS A 164 7.35 -12.09 7.71
C HIS A 164 7.68 -11.17 8.89
N ASP A 165 8.90 -10.64 8.95
CA ASP A 165 9.29 -9.65 9.96
C ASP A 165 8.72 -8.28 9.61
N THR A 166 7.88 -7.74 10.49
CA THR A 166 7.17 -6.46 10.27
C THR A 166 8.12 -5.27 10.18
N LYS A 167 9.25 -5.30 10.88
CA LYS A 167 10.26 -4.23 10.81
C LYS A 167 10.99 -4.24 9.47
N ALA A 168 11.30 -5.44 8.95
CA ALA A 168 11.88 -5.57 7.61
C ALA A 168 10.87 -5.14 6.54
N LEU A 169 9.61 -5.55 6.64
CA LEU A 169 8.54 -5.10 5.76
C LEU A 169 8.36 -3.58 5.82
N GLN A 170 8.36 -2.97 7.02
CA GLN A 170 8.28 -1.51 7.14
C GLN A 170 9.44 -0.81 6.40
N ARG A 171 10.66 -1.34 6.48
CA ARG A 171 11.79 -0.79 5.71
C ARG A 171 11.54 -0.90 4.20
N MET A 172 10.96 -2.01 3.71
CA MET A 172 10.59 -2.15 2.30
C MET A 172 9.57 -1.08 1.89
N PHE A 173 8.55 -0.81 2.71
CA PHE A 173 7.54 0.23 2.44
C PHE A 173 8.13 1.63 2.36
N MET A 174 9.24 1.89 3.06
CA MET A 174 9.98 3.16 2.98
C MET A 174 11.02 3.18 1.85
N MET A 175 11.38 2.03 1.29
CA MET A 175 12.48 1.90 0.32
C MET A 175 11.97 1.87 -1.13
N TYR A 176 10.82 1.24 -1.39
CA TYR A 176 10.26 1.00 -2.72
C TYR A 176 9.15 1.96 -3.14
#